data_3534a92d2034e4b21d57e2ae3ef76a1d
#
_entry.id   3534a92d2034e4b21d57e2ae3ef76a1d
#
_cell.length_a   1.000
_cell.length_b   1.000
_cell.length_c   1.000
_cell.angle_alpha   90.00
_cell.angle_beta   90.00
_cell.angle_gamma   90.00
#
_symmetry.space_group_name_H-M   'P 1'
#
loop_
_entity.id
_entity.type
_entity.pdbx_description
1 polymer ?
#
loop_
_entity_poly.entity_id
_entity_poly.type
_entity_poly.pdbx_seq_one_letter_code
_entity_poly.pdbx_strand_id
1 'polypeptide(L)'
;DMITPEEYALLRTDEVREAIARARGRDPLEVATDRRVPHARLVATQVKYLARAERKLPSYAAAQCILPPRAFEQASSEACAAHKRIAGDSVLDLTCGLGADALFLSRRFRRVVTLERDATLARIAAENFARLGAGNIEVVCSSAEEYLAQEGLRFDWIYADPDRRSAE
;
A
#
# COMPACT_ATOMS: atom_id res chain seq x y z
N ASP A 1 13.00 -7.24 3.22
CA ASP A 1 11.79 -7.77 3.07
C ASP A 1 10.83 -7.06 2.13
N MET A 2 11.20 -7.11 0.88
CA MET A 2 10.43 -6.63 -0.25
C MET A 2 9.71 -7.81 -0.91
N ILE A 3 8.53 -7.55 -1.46
CA ILE A 3 7.81 -8.54 -2.27
C ILE A 3 8.43 -8.54 -3.68
N THR A 4 8.79 -9.72 -4.17
CA THR A 4 9.31 -9.87 -5.54
C THR A 4 8.17 -9.80 -6.56
N PRO A 5 8.48 -9.53 -7.87
CA PRO A 5 7.46 -9.59 -8.92
C PRO A 5 6.75 -10.95 -9.00
N GLU A 6 7.46 -12.05 -8.77
CA GLU A 6 6.91 -13.41 -8.76
C GLU A 6 5.96 -13.62 -7.58
N GLU A 7 6.34 -13.16 -6.39
CA GLU A 7 5.48 -13.21 -5.21
C GLU A 7 4.23 -12.34 -5.38
N TYR A 8 4.37 -11.16 -5.98
CA TYR A 8 3.23 -10.30 -6.30
C TYR A 8 2.24 -11.01 -7.24
N ALA A 9 2.74 -11.67 -8.27
CA ALA A 9 1.89 -12.44 -9.17
C ALA A 9 1.13 -13.55 -8.44
N LEU A 10 1.79 -14.28 -7.52
CA LEU A 10 1.16 -15.30 -6.69
C LEU A 10 0.08 -14.72 -5.76
N LEU A 11 0.34 -13.57 -5.15
CA LEU A 11 -0.59 -12.90 -4.22
C LEU A 11 -1.86 -12.42 -4.92
N ARG A 12 -1.87 -12.29 -6.24
CA ARG A 12 -3.05 -11.93 -7.01
C ARG A 12 -3.90 -13.13 -7.43
N THR A 13 -3.39 -14.36 -7.31
CA THR A 13 -4.14 -15.55 -7.66
C THR A 13 -5.27 -15.82 -6.67
N ASP A 14 -6.36 -16.40 -7.14
CA ASP A 14 -7.49 -16.78 -6.29
C ASP A 14 -7.05 -17.81 -5.25
N GLU A 15 -6.19 -18.77 -5.64
CA GLU A 15 -5.67 -19.80 -4.75
C GLU A 15 -4.99 -19.19 -3.50
N VAL A 16 -4.07 -18.25 -3.70
CA VAL A 16 -3.35 -17.61 -2.61
C VAL A 16 -4.24 -16.66 -1.83
N ARG A 17 -5.09 -15.90 -2.50
CA ARG A 17 -6.05 -15.00 -1.83
C ARG A 17 -6.99 -15.76 -0.90
N GLU A 18 -7.53 -16.88 -1.36
CA GLU A 18 -8.40 -17.74 -0.55
C GLU A 18 -7.64 -18.41 0.60
N ALA A 19 -6.39 -18.84 0.36
CA ALA A 19 -5.54 -19.41 1.41
C ALA A 19 -5.27 -18.39 2.52
N ILE A 20 -4.98 -17.13 2.17
CA ILE A 20 -4.82 -16.04 3.14
C ILE A 20 -6.10 -15.82 3.93
N ALA A 21 -7.24 -15.73 3.26
CA ALA A 21 -8.54 -15.53 3.91
C ALA A 21 -8.85 -16.63 4.92
N ARG A 22 -8.60 -17.90 4.56
CA ARG A 22 -8.79 -19.05 5.49
C ARG A 22 -7.82 -19.06 6.63
N ALA A 23 -6.58 -18.61 6.44
CA ALA A 23 -5.53 -18.64 7.45
C ALA A 23 -5.56 -17.43 8.39
N ARG A 24 -6.36 -16.41 8.13
CA ARG A 24 -6.45 -15.23 9.00
C ARG A 24 -6.84 -15.61 10.41
N GLY A 25 -6.16 -15.02 11.40
CA GLY A 25 -6.35 -15.31 12.82
C GLY A 25 -5.57 -16.50 13.34
N ARG A 26 -4.94 -17.30 12.48
CA ARG A 26 -4.05 -18.37 12.89
C ARG A 26 -2.66 -17.85 13.26
N ASP A 27 -1.90 -18.62 14.02
CA ASP A 27 -0.50 -18.34 14.29
C ASP A 27 0.31 -18.39 12.99
N PRO A 28 1.01 -17.31 12.60
CA PRO A 28 1.81 -17.29 11.38
C PRO A 28 2.88 -18.38 11.31
N LEU A 29 3.47 -18.78 12.44
CA LEU A 29 4.45 -19.86 12.47
C LEU A 29 3.84 -21.21 12.11
N GLU A 30 2.64 -21.48 12.60
CA GLU A 30 1.90 -22.69 12.22
C GLU A 30 1.51 -22.68 10.76
N VAL A 31 1.06 -21.55 10.24
CA VAL A 31 0.71 -21.39 8.81
C VAL A 31 1.94 -21.64 7.94
N ALA A 32 3.09 -21.10 8.31
CA ALA A 32 4.34 -21.22 7.53
C ALA A 32 4.82 -22.67 7.37
N THR A 33 4.45 -23.55 8.27
CA THR A 33 4.85 -24.97 8.28
C THR A 33 3.72 -25.94 7.91
N ASP A 34 2.54 -25.41 7.63
CA ASP A 34 1.38 -26.23 7.25
C ASP A 34 1.48 -26.62 5.77
N ARG A 35 1.70 -27.90 5.51
CA ARG A 35 1.86 -28.46 4.16
C ARG A 35 0.59 -28.37 3.30
N ARG A 36 -0.56 -28.11 3.92
CA ARG A 36 -1.85 -27.95 3.22
C ARG A 36 -2.02 -26.52 2.66
N VAL A 37 -1.21 -25.57 3.12
CA VAL A 37 -1.30 -24.18 2.68
C VAL A 37 -0.39 -23.98 1.46
N PRO A 38 -0.93 -23.55 0.31
CA PRO A 38 -0.12 -23.24 -0.84
C PRO A 38 0.77 -22.03 -0.54
N HIS A 39 2.03 -22.08 -0.98
CA HIS A 39 2.99 -21.00 -0.74
C HIS A 39 3.01 -20.54 0.73
N ALA A 40 3.10 -21.50 1.64
CA ALA A 40 2.83 -21.33 3.07
C ALA A 40 3.59 -20.15 3.72
N ARG A 41 4.86 -19.94 3.37
CA ARG A 41 5.63 -18.83 3.93
C ARG A 41 5.12 -17.47 3.48
N LEU A 42 4.75 -17.35 2.21
CA LEU A 42 4.19 -16.12 1.66
C LEU A 42 2.83 -15.83 2.30
N VAL A 43 1.96 -16.83 2.42
CA VAL A 43 0.66 -16.72 3.09
C VAL A 43 0.85 -16.35 4.56
N ALA A 44 1.75 -17.00 5.28
CA ALA A 44 2.03 -16.71 6.68
C ALA A 44 2.48 -15.27 6.93
N THR A 45 3.33 -14.74 6.05
CA THR A 45 3.77 -13.34 6.13
C THR A 45 2.59 -12.40 5.99
N GLN A 46 1.72 -12.62 5.03
CA GLN A 46 0.53 -11.78 4.85
C GLN A 46 -0.43 -11.91 6.04
N VAL A 47 -0.66 -13.10 6.56
CA VAL A 47 -1.48 -13.32 7.77
C VAL A 47 -0.95 -12.52 8.96
N LYS A 48 0.37 -12.54 9.16
CA LYS A 48 1.03 -11.75 10.22
C LYS A 48 0.75 -10.26 10.07
N TYR A 49 0.96 -9.70 8.88
CA TYR A 49 0.81 -8.26 8.67
C TYR A 49 -0.65 -7.83 8.61
N LEU A 50 -1.56 -8.66 8.12
CA LEU A 50 -3.00 -8.37 8.18
C LEU A 50 -3.50 -8.29 9.62
N ALA A 51 -3.00 -9.15 10.52
CA ALA A 51 -3.33 -9.06 11.94
C ALA A 51 -2.84 -7.74 12.56
N ARG A 52 -1.63 -7.32 12.24
CA ARG A 52 -1.09 -6.01 12.68
C ARG A 52 -1.84 -4.83 12.07
N ALA A 53 -2.29 -4.99 10.83
CA ALA A 53 -3.04 -3.96 10.12
C ALA A 53 -4.41 -3.67 10.74
N GLU A 54 -5.01 -4.60 11.45
CA GLU A 54 -6.29 -4.37 12.14
C GLU A 54 -6.24 -3.16 13.08
N ARG A 55 -5.07 -2.85 13.64
CA ARG A 55 -4.85 -1.66 14.46
C ARG A 55 -4.35 -0.46 13.65
N LYS A 56 -3.33 -0.66 12.85
CA LYS A 56 -2.62 0.43 12.16
C LYS A 56 -3.35 0.90 10.91
N LEU A 57 -3.87 -0.03 10.12
CA LEU A 57 -4.48 0.20 8.82
C LEU A 57 -5.76 -0.64 8.69
N PRO A 58 -6.81 -0.37 9.49
CA PRO A 58 -8.00 -1.23 9.53
C PRO A 58 -8.71 -1.36 8.18
N SER A 59 -8.73 -0.31 7.36
CA SER A 59 -9.31 -0.39 6.01
C SER A 59 -8.55 -1.37 5.11
N TYR A 60 -7.21 -1.40 5.23
CA TYR A 60 -6.37 -2.34 4.48
C TYR A 60 -6.61 -3.78 4.94
N ALA A 61 -6.76 -3.99 6.24
CA ALA A 61 -7.09 -5.31 6.78
C ALA A 61 -8.46 -5.79 6.28
N ALA A 62 -9.47 -4.94 6.31
CA ALA A 62 -10.83 -5.25 5.84
C ALA A 62 -10.88 -5.59 4.35
N ALA A 63 -10.10 -4.89 3.53
CA ALA A 63 -10.02 -5.13 2.09
C ALA A 63 -9.05 -6.25 1.71
N GLN A 64 -8.39 -6.87 2.69
CA GLN A 64 -7.33 -7.87 2.49
C GLN A 64 -6.28 -7.39 1.47
N CYS A 65 -5.78 -6.18 1.69
CA CYS A 65 -4.71 -5.62 0.88
C CYS A 65 -3.42 -6.43 0.97
N ILE A 66 -2.58 -6.33 -0.05
CA ILE A 66 -1.24 -6.89 -0.05
C ILE A 66 -0.35 -5.99 0.80
N LEU A 67 0.32 -6.56 1.79
CA LEU A 67 1.11 -5.82 2.77
C LEU A 67 2.59 -6.20 2.69
N PRO A 68 3.41 -5.49 1.88
CA PRO A 68 4.85 -5.67 1.89
C PRO A 68 5.40 -5.29 3.27
N PRO A 69 6.20 -6.14 3.92
CA PRO A 69 6.64 -5.92 5.29
C PRO A 69 7.30 -4.57 5.52
N ARG A 70 8.27 -4.21 4.69
CA ARG A 70 8.99 -2.93 4.83
C ARG A 70 8.08 -1.73 4.62
N ALA A 71 7.24 -1.75 3.60
CA ALA A 71 6.29 -0.66 3.34
C ALA A 71 5.29 -0.52 4.47
N PHE A 72 4.84 -1.63 5.05
CA PHE A 72 3.96 -1.61 6.22
C PHE A 72 4.63 -0.96 7.44
N GLU A 73 5.87 -1.32 7.72
CA GLU A 73 6.61 -0.73 8.86
C GLU A 73 6.81 0.78 8.71
N GLN A 74 7.00 1.25 7.48
CA GLN A 74 7.21 2.66 7.17
C GLN A 74 5.93 3.46 7.00
N ALA A 75 4.77 2.82 6.90
CA ALA A 75 3.49 3.49 6.68
C ALA A 75 3.03 4.26 7.91
N SER A 76 2.43 5.42 7.70
CA SER A 76 1.64 6.11 8.72
C SER A 76 0.36 5.32 9.02
N SER A 77 -0.10 5.36 10.27
CA SER A 77 -1.41 4.80 10.60
C SER A 77 -2.54 5.61 9.95
N GLU A 78 -3.68 4.97 9.71
CA GLU A 78 -4.87 5.68 9.22
C GLU A 78 -5.30 6.79 10.19
N ALA A 79 -5.18 6.56 11.49
CA ALA A 79 -5.50 7.55 12.50
C ALA A 79 -4.59 8.79 12.40
N CYS A 80 -3.29 8.60 12.16
CA CYS A 80 -2.35 9.71 11.95
C CYS A 80 -2.65 10.48 10.67
N ALA A 81 -2.94 9.77 9.58
CA ALA A 81 -3.30 10.39 8.30
C ALA A 81 -4.58 11.25 8.43
N ALA A 82 -5.55 10.82 9.22
CA ALA A 82 -6.83 11.51 9.42
C ALA A 82 -6.71 12.87 10.10
N HIS A 83 -5.59 13.19 10.73
CA HIS A 83 -5.36 14.51 11.34
C HIS A 83 -4.96 15.60 10.34
N LYS A 84 -4.66 15.26 9.11
CA LYS A 84 -4.30 16.23 8.08
C LYS A 84 -5.55 16.98 7.59
N ARG A 85 -5.47 18.32 7.56
CA ARG A 85 -6.61 19.19 7.25
C ARG A 85 -6.44 19.94 5.92
N ILE A 86 -5.98 19.23 4.90
CA ILE A 86 -5.84 19.79 3.56
C ILE A 86 -6.93 19.22 2.64
N ALA A 87 -7.44 20.06 1.76
CA ALA A 87 -8.45 19.67 0.76
C ALA A 87 -8.31 20.57 -0.47
N GLY A 88 -8.76 20.10 -1.61
CA GLY A 88 -8.71 20.85 -2.87
C GLY A 88 -9.13 19.99 -4.05
N ASP A 89 -8.80 20.46 -5.25
CA ASP A 89 -9.13 19.75 -6.48
C ASP A 89 -8.11 18.63 -6.77
N SER A 90 -6.81 18.96 -6.73
CA SER A 90 -5.76 18.01 -7.07
C SER A 90 -4.57 18.07 -6.11
N VAL A 91 -3.99 16.93 -5.81
CA VAL A 91 -2.80 16.80 -4.98
C VAL A 91 -1.81 15.81 -5.57
N LEU A 92 -0.53 16.18 -5.52
CA LEU A 92 0.58 15.30 -5.83
C LEU A 92 1.24 14.85 -4.53
N ASP A 93 1.21 13.55 -4.27
CA ASP A 93 1.93 12.90 -3.17
C ASP A 93 3.27 12.38 -3.70
N LEU A 94 4.37 12.88 -3.17
CA LEU A 94 5.72 12.57 -3.65
C LEU A 94 6.24 11.19 -3.24
N THR A 95 5.61 10.55 -2.26
CA THR A 95 6.05 9.25 -1.72
C THR A 95 4.87 8.38 -1.35
N CYS A 96 4.50 7.46 -2.24
CA CYS A 96 3.37 6.56 -2.02
C CYS A 96 3.61 5.58 -0.87
N GLY A 97 4.68 4.79 -0.95
CA GLY A 97 4.85 3.65 -0.05
C GLY A 97 3.64 2.72 -0.11
N LEU A 98 3.06 2.42 1.05
CA LEU A 98 1.82 1.62 1.13
C LEU A 98 0.55 2.41 0.79
N GLY A 99 0.64 3.73 0.74
CA GLY A 99 -0.42 4.60 0.25
C GLY A 99 -1.43 5.06 1.28
N ALA A 100 -1.17 4.94 2.58
CA ALA A 100 -2.09 5.37 3.63
C ALA A 100 -2.41 6.87 3.56
N ASP A 101 -1.41 7.71 3.30
CA ASP A 101 -1.62 9.15 3.11
C ASP A 101 -2.40 9.45 1.83
N ALA A 102 -2.06 8.80 0.72
CA ALA A 102 -2.79 8.96 -0.54
C ALA A 102 -4.25 8.53 -0.41
N LEU A 103 -4.52 7.45 0.32
CA LEU A 103 -5.89 7.00 0.60
C LEU A 103 -6.68 8.07 1.35
N PHE A 104 -6.08 8.67 2.39
CA PHE A 104 -6.72 9.76 3.12
C PHE A 104 -6.95 10.98 2.23
N LEU A 105 -5.95 11.40 1.44
CA LEU A 105 -6.05 12.51 0.51
C LEU A 105 -7.14 12.28 -0.54
N SER A 106 -7.38 11.04 -0.94
CA SER A 106 -8.42 10.70 -1.91
C SER A 106 -9.85 11.05 -1.47
N ARG A 107 -10.05 11.19 -0.17
CA ARG A 107 -11.33 11.61 0.42
C ARG A 107 -11.49 13.13 0.51
N ARG A 108 -10.38 13.87 0.32
CA ARG A 108 -10.32 15.33 0.44
C ARG A 108 -10.07 16.04 -0.88
N PHE A 109 -9.56 15.32 -1.87
CA PHE A 109 -9.24 15.84 -3.19
C PHE A 109 -10.01 15.07 -4.24
N ARG A 110 -10.38 15.77 -5.32
CA ARG A 110 -11.02 15.12 -6.46
C ARG A 110 -10.06 14.16 -7.17
N ARG A 111 -8.79 14.54 -7.26
CA ARG A 111 -7.73 13.79 -7.93
C ARG A 111 -6.49 13.72 -7.06
N VAL A 112 -5.97 12.51 -6.88
CA VAL A 112 -4.68 12.26 -6.23
C VAL A 112 -3.75 11.57 -7.20
N VAL A 113 -2.56 12.10 -7.37
CA VAL A 113 -1.45 11.41 -8.02
C VAL A 113 -0.40 11.11 -6.97
N THR A 114 0.03 9.87 -6.88
CA THR A 114 1.06 9.45 -5.93
C THR A 114 2.20 8.75 -6.65
N LEU A 115 3.43 9.05 -6.23
CA LEU A 115 4.64 8.57 -6.89
C LEU A 115 5.27 7.44 -6.11
N GLU A 116 5.70 6.40 -6.81
CA GLU A 116 6.47 5.30 -6.27
C GLU A 116 7.54 4.87 -7.27
N ARG A 117 8.80 4.93 -6.88
CA ARG A 117 9.91 4.60 -7.77
C ARG A 117 10.14 3.10 -7.96
N ASP A 118 9.77 2.27 -6.97
CA ASP A 118 9.84 0.82 -7.08
C ASP A 118 8.66 0.29 -7.90
N ALA A 119 8.94 -0.36 -9.03
CA ALA A 119 7.90 -0.81 -9.97
C ALA A 119 6.94 -1.82 -9.35
N THR A 120 7.44 -2.78 -8.57
CA THR A 120 6.60 -3.79 -7.92
C THR A 120 5.74 -3.16 -6.84
N LEU A 121 6.30 -2.29 -6.00
CA LEU A 121 5.54 -1.58 -4.97
C LEU A 121 4.48 -0.66 -5.58
N ALA A 122 4.79 0.00 -6.69
CA ALA A 122 3.80 0.82 -7.42
C ALA A 122 2.61 -0.01 -7.88
N ARG A 123 2.85 -1.21 -8.41
CA ARG A 123 1.79 -2.14 -8.83
C ARG A 123 0.98 -2.64 -7.65
N ILE A 124 1.63 -2.97 -6.54
CA ILE A 124 0.96 -3.37 -5.30
C ILE A 124 0.07 -2.25 -4.77
N ALA A 125 0.57 -1.02 -4.75
CA ALA A 125 -0.23 0.14 -4.31
C ALA A 125 -1.47 0.32 -5.19
N ALA A 126 -1.33 0.26 -6.50
CA ALA A 126 -2.46 0.37 -7.44
C ALA A 126 -3.50 -0.75 -7.21
N GLU A 127 -3.06 -1.99 -7.02
CA GLU A 127 -3.95 -3.12 -6.68
C GLU A 127 -4.68 -2.88 -5.36
N ASN A 128 -3.96 -2.40 -4.34
CA ASN A 128 -4.56 -2.11 -3.05
C ASN A 128 -5.59 -0.99 -3.13
N PHE A 129 -5.33 0.08 -3.88
CA PHE A 129 -6.32 1.14 -4.07
C PHE A 129 -7.56 0.65 -4.78
N ALA A 130 -7.43 -0.28 -5.73
CA ALA A 130 -8.57 -0.93 -6.36
C ALA A 130 -9.39 -1.75 -5.33
N ARG A 131 -8.73 -2.53 -4.48
CA ARG A 131 -9.39 -3.29 -3.40
C ARG A 131 -10.08 -2.39 -2.38
N LEU A 132 -9.50 -1.21 -2.12
CA LEU A 132 -10.05 -0.20 -1.21
C LEU A 132 -11.17 0.65 -1.84
N GLY A 133 -11.41 0.52 -3.14
CA GLY A 133 -12.40 1.30 -3.85
C GLY A 133 -12.01 2.77 -4.07
N ALA A 134 -10.73 3.11 -4.02
CA ALA A 134 -10.20 4.46 -4.19
C ALA A 134 -9.90 4.76 -5.66
N GLY A 135 -10.94 4.99 -6.45
CA GLY A 135 -10.85 5.16 -7.91
C GLY A 135 -10.24 6.48 -8.39
N ASN A 136 -10.04 7.44 -7.51
CA ASN A 136 -9.49 8.77 -7.83
C ASN A 136 -7.99 8.91 -7.52
N ILE A 137 -7.29 7.80 -7.26
CA ILE A 137 -5.84 7.77 -7.04
C ILE A 137 -5.16 7.17 -8.26
N GLU A 138 -4.23 7.90 -8.83
CA GLU A 138 -3.33 7.41 -9.88
C GLU A 138 -1.94 7.18 -9.29
N VAL A 139 -1.43 5.96 -9.40
CA VAL A 139 -0.06 5.62 -9.00
C VAL A 139 0.84 5.73 -10.22
N VAL A 140 1.89 6.54 -10.11
CA VAL A 140 2.89 6.72 -11.16
C VAL A 140 4.22 6.14 -10.70
N CYS A 141 4.78 5.23 -11.49
CA CYS A 141 6.10 4.68 -11.23
C CYS A 141 7.17 5.67 -11.69
N SER A 142 7.62 6.51 -10.75
CA SER A 142 8.62 7.55 -11.02
C SER A 142 9.25 8.01 -9.71
N SER A 143 10.46 8.57 -9.80
CA SER A 143 11.00 9.39 -8.72
C SER A 143 10.32 10.77 -8.72
N ALA A 144 10.39 11.46 -7.58
CA ALA A 144 9.89 12.83 -7.49
C ALA A 144 10.62 13.77 -8.44
N GLU A 145 11.93 13.61 -8.55
CA GLU A 145 12.80 14.44 -9.40
C GLU A 145 12.42 14.31 -10.89
N GLU A 146 12.25 13.07 -11.36
CA GLU A 146 11.87 12.81 -12.76
C GLU A 146 10.47 13.33 -13.06
N TYR A 147 9.53 13.12 -12.16
CA TYR A 147 8.16 13.56 -12.36
C TYR A 147 8.04 15.07 -12.38
N LEU A 148 8.69 15.76 -11.43
CA LEU A 148 8.66 17.21 -11.30
C LEU A 148 9.43 17.93 -12.42
N ALA A 149 10.32 17.22 -13.14
CA ALA A 149 11.00 17.76 -14.32
C ALA A 149 10.09 17.91 -15.55
N GLN A 150 8.90 17.33 -15.54
CA GLN A 150 7.95 17.45 -16.63
C GLN A 150 7.36 18.85 -16.71
N GLU A 151 7.18 19.36 -17.92
CA GLU A 151 6.52 20.64 -18.16
C GLU A 151 4.99 20.49 -18.09
N GLY A 152 4.30 21.56 -17.70
CA GLY A 152 2.84 21.63 -17.73
C GLY A 152 2.11 20.92 -16.60
N LEU A 153 2.81 20.45 -15.58
CA LEU A 153 2.17 19.88 -14.39
C LEU A 153 1.43 20.96 -13.60
N ARG A 154 0.20 20.63 -13.17
CA ARG A 154 -0.61 21.52 -12.34
C ARG A 154 -1.29 20.72 -11.23
N PHE A 155 -0.97 21.10 -9.99
CA PHE A 155 -1.61 20.57 -8.78
C PHE A 155 -1.89 21.74 -7.84
N ASP A 156 -3.01 21.67 -7.12
CA ASP A 156 -3.32 22.64 -6.07
C ASP A 156 -2.38 22.48 -4.87
N TRP A 157 -1.97 21.24 -4.60
CA TRP A 157 -1.11 20.90 -3.48
C TRP A 157 -0.04 19.89 -3.89
N ILE A 158 1.13 20.02 -3.27
CA ILE A 158 2.18 19.00 -3.28
C ILE A 158 2.37 18.55 -1.83
N TYR A 159 2.18 17.26 -1.60
CA TYR A 159 2.34 16.65 -0.29
C TYR A 159 3.63 15.84 -0.24
N ALA A 160 4.42 16.03 0.81
CA ALA A 160 5.62 15.25 1.08
C ALA A 160 5.69 14.91 2.56
N ASP A 161 5.93 13.63 2.87
CA ASP A 161 6.21 13.19 4.22
C ASP A 161 7.73 13.17 4.43
N PRO A 162 8.28 14.07 5.27
CA PRO A 162 9.72 14.13 5.50
C PRO A 162 10.29 12.89 6.17
N ASP A 163 9.50 12.18 6.96
CA ASP A 163 9.96 10.99 7.69
C ASP A 163 10.27 9.81 6.78
N ARG A 164 9.69 9.76 5.58
CA ARG A 164 9.96 8.72 4.59
C ARG A 164 11.23 8.91 3.78
N ARG A 165 11.86 10.10 3.84
CA ARG A 165 13.09 10.41 3.13
C ARG A 165 14.35 9.90 3.82
N SER A 166 14.27 9.61 5.12
CA SER A 166 15.40 9.15 5.93
C SER A 166 15.65 7.65 5.88
N ALA A 167 14.98 6.94 4.98
CA ALA A 167 15.11 5.49 4.80
C ALA A 167 16.00 5.09 3.61
N GLU A 168 16.95 5.97 3.20
CA GLU A 168 17.99 5.64 2.23
C GLU A 168 19.18 4.96 2.90
#